data_ce35c68a2d6ad5379f25c2faa847d1e4
#
_entry.id   ce35c68a2d6ad5379f25c2faa847d1e4
#
_cell.length_a   1.000
_cell.length_b   1.000
_cell.length_c   1.000
_cell.angle_alpha   90.00
_cell.angle_beta   90.00
_cell.angle_gamma   90.00
#
_symmetry.space_group_name_H-M   'P 1'
#
loop_
_entity.id
_entity.type
_entity.pdbx_description
1 polymer ?
#
loop_
_entity_poly.entity_id
_entity_poly.type
_entity_poly.pdbx_seq_one_letter_code
_entity_poly.pdbx_strand_id
1 'polypeptide(L)'
;RNELREVMDRRRVPGGMSVIARSAGIGRTLEEMQWDLNYLLQLWTAIETAASEEKGPCLIYLESSLVVRAIRDLFHPDIGEILVDTPHIHEQALAFMSTVMPANVGKVKLYRDDVPLFSRFQIEHQIESAYRRDVTLPSGGAIVIDHTEALVSVDVNSARATRGHDIEQTAFNTNL
;
A
#
# COMPACT_ATOMS: atom_id res chain seq x y z
N ARG A 1 -14.84 8.55 15.87
CA ARG A 1 -14.19 8.34 17.19
C ARG A 1 -14.91 7.28 18.02
N ASN A 2 -16.24 7.29 18.05
CA ASN A 2 -17.06 6.28 18.76
C ASN A 2 -16.97 4.91 18.08
N GLU A 3 -17.04 4.86 16.75
CA GLU A 3 -16.87 3.68 15.92
C GLU A 3 -15.53 2.97 16.19
N LEU A 4 -14.44 3.75 16.22
CA LEU A 4 -13.10 3.24 16.56
C LEU A 4 -13.05 2.65 17.97
N ARG A 5 -13.78 3.25 18.92
CA ARG A 5 -13.86 2.77 20.31
C ARG A 5 -14.59 1.43 20.38
N GLU A 6 -15.72 1.27 19.67
CA GLU A 6 -16.46 0.01 19.61
C GLU A 6 -15.63 -1.13 19.01
N VAL A 7 -14.85 -0.83 17.96
CA VAL A 7 -13.92 -1.79 17.37
C VAL A 7 -12.83 -2.17 18.36
N MET A 8 -12.31 -1.20 19.14
CA MET A 8 -11.28 -1.43 20.15
C MET A 8 -11.77 -2.29 21.31
N ASP A 9 -13.01 -2.11 21.78
CA ASP A 9 -13.57 -2.86 22.91
C ASP A 9 -13.81 -4.35 22.57
N ARG A 10 -13.93 -4.69 21.30
CA ARG A 10 -14.14 -6.08 20.81
C ARG A 10 -12.83 -6.85 20.60
N ARG A 11 -11.68 -6.23 20.80
CA ARG A 11 -10.37 -6.87 20.55
C ARG A 11 -9.90 -7.71 21.73
N ARG A 12 -9.13 -8.74 21.36
CA ARG A 12 -8.39 -9.54 22.34
C ARG A 12 -6.97 -9.01 22.48
N VAL A 13 -6.73 -8.22 23.50
CA VAL A 13 -5.39 -7.75 23.88
C VAL A 13 -4.83 -8.66 24.96
N PRO A 14 -3.57 -9.12 24.88
CA PRO A 14 -2.94 -9.90 25.92
C PRO A 14 -2.90 -9.17 27.26
N GLY A 15 -2.97 -9.92 28.36
CA GLY A 15 -2.86 -9.36 29.70
C GLY A 15 -1.54 -8.61 29.91
N GLY A 16 -1.59 -7.47 30.56
CA GLY A 16 -0.40 -6.64 30.81
C GLY A 16 -0.02 -5.68 29.69
N MET A 17 -0.73 -5.70 28.55
CA MET A 17 -0.52 -4.79 27.43
C MET A 17 -1.68 -3.82 27.28
N SER A 18 -1.38 -2.63 26.75
CA SER A 18 -2.38 -1.65 26.32
C SER A 18 -2.19 -1.29 24.85
N VAL A 19 -3.29 -0.94 24.17
CA VAL A 19 -3.30 -0.61 22.74
C VAL A 19 -3.86 0.78 22.53
N ILE A 20 -3.19 1.57 21.71
CA ILE A 20 -3.63 2.89 21.28
C ILE A 20 -3.93 2.83 19.78
N ALA A 21 -5.21 3.01 19.43
CA ALA A 21 -5.57 3.20 18.02
C ALA A 21 -5.46 4.67 17.62
N ARG A 22 -4.76 4.93 16.53
CA ARG A 22 -4.62 6.28 15.97
C ARG A 22 -5.75 6.57 14.97
N SER A 23 -5.87 7.83 14.56
CA SER A 23 -6.88 8.29 13.59
C SER A 23 -6.83 7.57 12.24
N ALA A 24 -5.68 7.04 11.83
CA ALA A 24 -5.53 6.21 10.63
C ALA A 24 -6.35 4.91 10.66
N GLY A 25 -6.76 4.45 11.86
CA GLY A 25 -7.64 3.29 12.03
C GLY A 25 -9.14 3.61 11.85
N ILE A 26 -9.52 4.86 11.61
CA ILE A 26 -10.92 5.23 11.37
C ILE A 26 -11.36 4.66 10.02
N GLY A 27 -12.51 3.95 10.02
CA GLY A 27 -13.05 3.29 8.83
C GLY A 27 -12.44 1.93 8.51
N ARG A 28 -11.50 1.44 9.34
CA ARG A 28 -10.97 0.07 9.22
C ARG A 28 -11.86 -0.95 9.90
N THR A 29 -11.93 -2.14 9.33
CA THR A 29 -12.72 -3.25 9.92
C THR A 29 -12.04 -3.81 11.17
N LEU A 30 -12.81 -4.57 11.97
CA LEU A 30 -12.27 -5.28 13.13
C LEU A 30 -11.17 -6.28 12.72
N GLU A 31 -11.36 -6.95 11.57
CA GLU A 31 -10.43 -7.95 11.06
C GLU A 31 -9.10 -7.32 10.64
N GLU A 32 -9.11 -6.22 9.90
CA GLU A 32 -7.90 -5.46 9.53
C GLU A 32 -7.13 -4.99 10.75
N MET A 33 -7.84 -4.45 11.74
CA MET A 33 -7.20 -3.98 12.96
C MET A 33 -6.73 -5.14 13.86
N GLN A 34 -7.38 -6.30 13.86
CA GLN A 34 -6.92 -7.47 14.58
C GLN A 34 -5.68 -8.07 13.90
N TRP A 35 -5.64 -8.04 12.57
CA TRP A 35 -4.46 -8.47 11.81
C TRP A 35 -3.24 -7.58 12.14
N ASP A 36 -3.41 -6.28 12.16
CA ASP A 36 -2.36 -5.32 12.54
C ASP A 36 -1.85 -5.55 13.97
N LEU A 37 -2.77 -5.77 14.92
CA LEU A 37 -2.41 -6.11 16.29
C LEU A 37 -1.62 -7.43 16.37
N ASN A 38 -2.05 -8.45 15.65
CA ASN A 38 -1.37 -9.74 15.61
C ASN A 38 0.05 -9.62 15.04
N TYR A 39 0.21 -8.81 14.00
CA TYR A 39 1.51 -8.44 13.46
C TYR A 39 2.42 -7.82 14.53
N LEU A 40 1.93 -6.79 15.24
CA LEU A 40 2.68 -6.11 16.30
C LEU A 40 3.07 -7.07 17.44
N LEU A 41 2.19 -7.99 17.80
CA LEU A 41 2.47 -9.01 18.81
C LEU A 41 3.55 -10.01 18.37
N GLN A 42 3.52 -10.44 17.11
CA GLN A 42 4.56 -11.31 16.53
C GLN A 42 5.91 -10.58 16.49
N LEU A 43 5.93 -9.33 16.05
CA LEU A 43 7.14 -8.52 16.05
C LEU A 43 7.70 -8.34 17.46
N TRP A 44 6.83 -8.04 18.44
CA TRP A 44 7.24 -7.90 19.83
C TRP A 44 7.85 -9.20 20.38
N THR A 45 7.22 -10.33 20.13
CA THR A 45 7.73 -11.64 20.53
C THR A 45 9.11 -11.93 19.90
N ALA A 46 9.29 -11.60 18.63
CA ALA A 46 10.57 -11.75 17.95
C ALA A 46 11.66 -10.87 18.58
N ILE A 47 11.33 -9.62 18.93
CA ILE A 47 12.24 -8.70 19.62
C ILE A 47 12.62 -9.22 21.01
N GLU A 48 11.66 -9.67 21.80
CA GLU A 48 11.92 -10.24 23.14
C GLU A 48 12.81 -11.48 23.07
N THR A 49 12.53 -12.37 22.12
CA THR A 49 13.34 -13.59 21.91
C THR A 49 14.78 -13.22 21.56
N ALA A 50 14.97 -12.38 20.55
CA ALA A 50 16.30 -11.94 20.14
C ALA A 50 17.04 -11.20 21.28
N ALA A 51 16.35 -10.35 22.04
CA ALA A 51 16.95 -9.66 23.19
C ALA A 51 17.36 -10.59 24.32
N SER A 52 16.68 -11.74 24.48
CA SER A 52 17.01 -12.73 25.51
C SER A 52 18.17 -13.65 25.11
N GLU A 53 18.38 -13.87 23.83
CA GLU A 53 19.43 -14.76 23.30
C GLU A 53 20.79 -14.06 23.20
N GLU A 54 20.80 -12.76 22.97
CA GLU A 54 22.01 -11.95 22.75
C GLU A 54 22.58 -11.42 24.07
N LYS A 55 23.90 -11.54 24.25
CA LYS A 55 24.62 -11.14 25.48
C LYS A 55 25.29 -9.76 25.40
N GLY A 56 24.94 -8.92 24.45
CA GLY A 56 25.60 -7.61 24.29
C GLY A 56 24.83 -6.68 23.36
N PRO A 57 25.34 -5.49 23.09
CA PRO A 57 24.72 -4.60 22.14
C PRO A 57 24.65 -5.24 20.76
N CYS A 58 23.45 -5.47 20.25
CA CYS A 58 23.22 -6.07 18.94
C CYS A 58 22.07 -5.35 18.22
N LEU A 59 22.06 -5.44 16.89
CA LEU A 59 20.95 -4.95 16.08
C LEU A 59 19.83 -5.99 16.10
N ILE A 60 18.78 -5.74 16.87
CA ILE A 60 17.63 -6.64 16.98
C ILE A 60 16.65 -6.42 15.83
N TYR A 61 16.35 -5.17 15.50
CA TYR A 61 15.38 -4.83 14.47
C TYR A 61 15.76 -3.56 13.72
N LEU A 62 15.67 -3.58 12.40
CA LEU A 62 15.94 -2.43 11.53
C LEU A 62 14.73 -2.14 10.64
N GLU A 63 14.02 -1.06 10.92
CA GLU A 63 12.85 -0.62 10.15
C GLU A 63 13.18 0.34 8.99
N SER A 64 14.45 0.65 8.75
CA SER A 64 14.84 1.67 7.77
C SER A 64 14.67 1.24 6.31
N SER A 65 14.49 -0.04 6.03
CA SER A 65 14.29 -0.54 4.66
C SER A 65 12.91 -0.17 4.12
N LEU A 66 12.89 0.47 2.95
CA LEU A 66 11.66 0.78 2.22
C LEU A 66 10.84 -0.49 1.95
N VAL A 67 11.51 -1.60 1.65
CA VAL A 67 10.88 -2.89 1.36
C VAL A 67 10.16 -3.44 2.59
N VAL A 68 10.82 -3.42 3.75
CA VAL A 68 10.23 -3.85 5.02
C VAL A 68 8.98 -3.02 5.32
N ARG A 69 9.06 -1.69 5.16
CA ARG A 69 7.90 -0.81 5.34
C ARG A 69 6.79 -1.09 4.34
N ALA A 70 7.12 -1.29 3.07
CA ALA A 70 6.12 -1.59 2.05
C ALA A 70 5.40 -2.91 2.34
N ILE A 71 6.12 -3.97 2.71
CA ILE A 71 5.50 -5.24 3.09
C ILE A 71 4.63 -5.06 4.34
N ARG A 72 5.13 -4.40 5.38
CA ARG A 72 4.38 -4.15 6.61
C ARG A 72 3.07 -3.41 6.37
N ASP A 73 3.11 -2.36 5.53
CA ASP A 73 1.98 -1.45 5.36
C ASP A 73 0.99 -1.93 4.30
N LEU A 74 1.43 -2.72 3.32
CA LEU A 74 0.64 -3.09 2.15
C LEU A 74 0.34 -4.60 2.07
N PHE A 75 1.06 -5.45 2.83
CA PHE A 75 0.82 -6.88 2.77
C PHE A 75 -0.54 -7.23 3.38
N HIS A 76 -1.32 -8.00 2.64
CA HIS A 76 -2.59 -8.57 3.08
C HIS A 76 -2.60 -10.09 2.80
N PRO A 77 -3.28 -10.92 3.60
CA PRO A 77 -3.34 -12.38 3.39
C PRO A 77 -3.81 -12.79 1.99
N ASP A 78 -4.64 -11.98 1.34
CA ASP A 78 -5.16 -12.23 -0.01
C ASP A 78 -4.12 -11.99 -1.13
N ILE A 79 -2.98 -11.38 -0.81
CA ILE A 79 -1.88 -11.23 -1.77
C ILE A 79 -1.32 -12.62 -2.06
N GLY A 80 -1.37 -13.01 -3.34
CA GLY A 80 -0.89 -14.30 -3.83
C GLY A 80 0.63 -14.40 -3.83
N GLU A 81 1.31 -13.34 -4.29
CA GLU A 81 2.77 -13.33 -4.41
C GLU A 81 3.34 -11.91 -4.32
N ILE A 82 4.59 -11.83 -3.88
CA ILE A 82 5.42 -10.63 -3.85
C ILE A 82 6.61 -10.91 -4.77
N LEU A 83 6.69 -10.20 -5.89
CA LEU A 83 7.77 -10.35 -6.86
C LEU A 83 8.83 -9.29 -6.63
N VAL A 84 10.08 -9.72 -6.54
CA VAL A 84 11.23 -8.84 -6.34
C VAL A 84 12.29 -9.19 -7.39
N ASP A 85 12.76 -8.22 -8.15
CA ASP A 85 13.72 -8.41 -9.24
C ASP A 85 15.18 -8.27 -8.82
N THR A 86 15.43 -7.75 -7.62
CA THR A 86 16.77 -7.51 -7.09
C THR A 86 17.10 -8.52 -5.99
N PRO A 87 18.16 -9.34 -6.12
CA PRO A 87 18.50 -10.39 -5.14
C PRO A 87 18.66 -9.85 -3.71
N HIS A 88 19.37 -8.75 -3.52
CA HIS A 88 19.58 -8.17 -2.19
C HIS A 88 18.26 -7.74 -1.52
N ILE A 89 17.34 -7.17 -2.28
CA ILE A 89 16.01 -6.77 -1.80
C ILE A 89 15.15 -7.99 -1.49
N HIS A 90 15.25 -9.03 -2.31
CA HIS A 90 14.59 -10.30 -2.07
C HIS A 90 15.05 -10.94 -0.76
N GLU A 91 16.35 -10.94 -0.47
CA GLU A 91 16.91 -11.44 0.79
C GLU A 91 16.39 -10.65 2.00
N GLN A 92 16.31 -9.31 1.91
CA GLN A 92 15.73 -8.47 2.97
C GLN A 92 14.26 -8.80 3.21
N ALA A 93 13.49 -8.97 2.14
CA ALA A 93 12.08 -9.33 2.22
C ALA A 93 11.89 -10.72 2.85
N LEU A 94 12.71 -11.70 2.46
CA LEU A 94 12.68 -13.05 3.05
C LEU A 94 13.04 -13.03 4.53
N ALA A 95 14.09 -12.33 4.92
CA ALA A 95 14.52 -12.23 6.32
C ALA A 95 13.42 -11.62 7.18
N PHE A 96 12.80 -10.53 6.72
CA PHE A 96 11.69 -9.91 7.42
C PHE A 96 10.48 -10.83 7.53
N MET A 97 10.03 -11.42 6.42
CA MET A 97 8.87 -12.31 6.40
C MET A 97 9.08 -13.57 7.25
N SER A 98 10.30 -14.12 7.24
CA SER A 98 10.65 -15.29 8.07
C SER A 98 10.52 -15.01 9.57
N THR A 99 10.86 -13.78 9.98
CA THR A 99 10.80 -13.36 11.39
C THR A 99 9.38 -13.04 11.82
N VAL A 100 8.63 -12.31 11.00
CA VAL A 100 7.37 -11.70 11.42
C VAL A 100 6.15 -12.45 10.89
N MET A 101 6.24 -13.04 9.70
CA MET A 101 5.12 -13.74 9.02
C MET A 101 5.57 -15.07 8.39
N PRO A 102 6.09 -16.04 9.17
CA PRO A 102 6.69 -17.26 8.63
C PRO A 102 5.76 -18.06 7.71
N ALA A 103 4.46 -18.05 7.95
CA ALA A 103 3.46 -18.73 7.12
C ALA A 103 3.37 -18.16 5.68
N ASN A 104 3.83 -16.94 5.46
CA ASN A 104 3.72 -16.24 4.16
C ASN A 104 5.07 -16.11 3.43
N VAL A 105 6.16 -16.65 3.96
CA VAL A 105 7.50 -16.58 3.32
C VAL A 105 7.49 -17.10 1.90
N GLY A 106 6.75 -18.17 1.62
CA GLY A 106 6.64 -18.78 0.29
C GLY A 106 5.99 -17.88 -0.79
N LYS A 107 5.38 -16.76 -0.37
CA LYS A 107 4.82 -15.77 -1.30
C LYS A 107 5.88 -14.83 -1.87
N VAL A 108 7.05 -14.69 -1.21
CA VAL A 108 8.15 -13.85 -1.70
C VAL A 108 8.95 -14.63 -2.74
N LYS A 109 8.99 -14.12 -3.95
CA LYS A 109 9.66 -14.77 -5.10
C LYS A 109 10.65 -13.82 -5.76
N LEU A 110 11.82 -14.36 -6.08
CA LEU A 110 12.77 -13.65 -6.92
C LEU A 110 12.33 -13.74 -8.38
N TYR A 111 12.07 -12.57 -8.97
CA TYR A 111 11.75 -12.46 -10.39
C TYR A 111 13.02 -12.54 -11.24
N ARG A 112 13.02 -13.42 -12.25
CA ARG A 112 14.18 -13.69 -13.13
C ARG A 112 13.74 -13.87 -14.57
N ASP A 113 13.04 -12.90 -15.12
CA ASP A 113 12.63 -12.91 -16.52
C ASP A 113 13.45 -11.86 -17.28
N ASP A 114 13.60 -12.02 -18.59
CA ASP A 114 14.27 -11.07 -19.49
C ASP A 114 13.46 -9.78 -19.66
N VAL A 115 12.14 -9.84 -19.46
CA VAL A 115 11.26 -8.67 -19.50
C VAL A 115 11.29 -7.98 -18.15
N PRO A 116 11.58 -6.67 -18.07
CA PRO A 116 11.53 -5.93 -16.80
C PRO A 116 10.20 -6.10 -16.07
N LEU A 117 10.25 -6.25 -14.74
CA LEU A 117 9.10 -6.59 -13.92
C LEU A 117 7.91 -5.62 -14.12
N PHE A 118 8.14 -4.32 -14.10
CA PHE A 118 7.10 -3.32 -14.28
C PHE A 118 6.54 -3.29 -15.70
N SER A 119 7.37 -3.52 -16.71
CA SER A 119 6.94 -3.61 -18.11
C SER A 119 6.07 -4.83 -18.33
N ARG A 120 6.41 -5.99 -17.72
CA ARG A 120 5.62 -7.23 -17.82
C ARG A 120 4.18 -7.04 -17.32
N PHE A 121 3.99 -6.31 -16.25
CA PHE A 121 2.67 -6.05 -15.66
C PHE A 121 2.08 -4.70 -16.08
N GLN A 122 2.69 -4.02 -17.05
CA GLN A 122 2.25 -2.70 -17.56
C GLN A 122 2.13 -1.61 -16.47
N ILE A 123 2.88 -1.78 -15.37
CA ILE A 123 2.87 -0.86 -14.23
C ILE A 123 3.55 0.46 -14.59
N GLU A 124 4.63 0.40 -15.38
CA GLU A 124 5.40 1.57 -15.82
C GLU A 124 4.52 2.60 -16.52
N HIS A 125 3.70 2.16 -17.47
CA HIS A 125 2.74 3.04 -18.15
C HIS A 125 1.68 3.63 -17.21
N GLN A 126 1.21 2.86 -16.23
CA GLN A 126 0.26 3.33 -15.23
C GLN A 126 0.89 4.40 -14.33
N ILE A 127 2.15 4.20 -13.90
CA ILE A 127 2.91 5.20 -13.13
C ILE A 127 3.09 6.47 -13.95
N GLU A 128 3.53 6.38 -15.20
CA GLU A 128 3.67 7.53 -16.09
C GLU A 128 2.34 8.28 -16.26
N SER A 129 1.25 7.55 -16.44
CA SER A 129 -0.09 8.14 -16.59
C SER A 129 -0.54 8.88 -15.33
N ALA A 130 -0.20 8.36 -14.14
CA ALA A 130 -0.54 8.98 -12.87
C ALA A 130 0.18 10.32 -12.63
N TYR A 131 1.34 10.53 -13.26
CA TYR A 131 2.12 11.78 -13.16
C TYR A 131 1.89 12.72 -14.35
N ARG A 132 1.07 12.34 -15.32
CA ARG A 132 0.75 13.23 -16.45
C ARG A 132 -0.13 14.39 -16.01
N ARG A 133 0.13 15.53 -16.61
CA ARG A 133 -0.73 16.73 -16.48
C ARG A 133 -2.09 16.51 -17.13
N ASP A 134 -2.12 15.79 -18.24
CA ASP A 134 -3.31 15.50 -19.04
C ASP A 134 -3.74 14.04 -18.92
N VAL A 135 -5.03 13.83 -18.72
CA VAL A 135 -5.67 12.50 -18.66
C VAL A 135 -6.72 12.42 -19.74
N THR A 136 -6.60 11.46 -20.63
CA THR A 136 -7.61 11.22 -21.69
C THR A 136 -8.78 10.43 -21.11
N LEU A 137 -9.99 10.91 -21.34
CA LEU A 137 -11.23 10.27 -20.92
C LEU A 137 -11.70 9.22 -21.92
N PRO A 138 -12.42 8.17 -21.49
CA PRO A 138 -13.00 7.17 -22.38
C PRO A 138 -13.95 7.78 -23.44
N SER A 139 -14.60 8.90 -23.12
CA SER A 139 -15.45 9.65 -24.04
C SER A 139 -14.69 10.31 -25.20
N GLY A 140 -13.35 10.38 -25.13
CA GLY A 140 -12.49 11.09 -26.06
C GLY A 140 -12.22 12.55 -25.66
N GLY A 141 -12.72 12.99 -24.50
CA GLY A 141 -12.34 14.22 -23.84
C GLY A 141 -11.00 14.11 -23.11
N ALA A 142 -10.58 15.18 -22.45
CA ALA A 142 -9.38 15.22 -21.64
C ALA A 142 -9.55 16.10 -20.41
N ILE A 143 -8.92 15.70 -19.31
CA ILE A 143 -8.81 16.49 -18.09
C ILE A 143 -7.37 16.99 -18.00
N VAL A 144 -7.20 18.27 -17.68
CA VAL A 144 -5.89 18.88 -17.40
C VAL A 144 -5.84 19.28 -15.94
N ILE A 145 -4.85 18.78 -15.21
CA ILE A 145 -4.67 19.02 -13.78
C ILE A 145 -3.41 19.84 -13.57
N ASP A 146 -3.57 21.06 -13.08
CA ASP A 146 -2.48 21.98 -12.79
C ASP A 146 -2.37 22.27 -11.31
N HIS A 147 -1.18 22.05 -10.77
CA HIS A 147 -0.82 22.43 -9.42
C HIS A 147 -0.27 23.85 -9.40
N THR A 148 -0.92 24.74 -8.68
CA THR A 148 -0.41 26.08 -8.38
C THR A 148 0.06 26.15 -6.94
N GLU A 149 0.63 27.30 -6.53
CA GLU A 149 1.11 27.48 -5.16
C GLU A 149 0.01 27.29 -4.10
N ALA A 150 -1.22 27.71 -4.39
CA ALA A 150 -2.31 27.77 -3.42
C ALA A 150 -3.50 26.85 -3.73
N LEU A 151 -3.60 26.31 -4.95
CA LEU A 151 -4.75 25.50 -5.37
C LEU A 151 -4.34 24.49 -6.46
N VAL A 152 -5.21 23.50 -6.67
CA VAL A 152 -5.17 22.64 -7.85
C VAL A 152 -6.31 23.05 -8.76
N SER A 153 -6.00 23.40 -10.01
CA SER A 153 -7.00 23.67 -11.04
C SER A 153 -7.23 22.42 -11.90
N VAL A 154 -8.48 22.17 -12.24
CA VAL A 154 -8.88 21.07 -13.12
C VAL A 154 -9.66 21.67 -14.26
N ASP A 155 -9.14 21.51 -15.49
CA ASP A 155 -9.81 21.93 -16.72
C ASP A 155 -10.30 20.69 -17.47
N VAL A 156 -11.52 20.75 -18.00
CA VAL A 156 -12.15 19.65 -18.74
C VAL A 156 -12.34 20.06 -20.18
N ASN A 157 -11.68 19.35 -21.08
CA ASN A 157 -11.73 19.61 -22.52
C ASN A 157 -12.53 18.52 -23.23
N SER A 158 -13.51 18.88 -24.05
CA SER A 158 -14.26 17.93 -24.88
C SER A 158 -13.40 17.24 -25.96
N ALA A 159 -12.33 17.89 -26.41
CA ALA A 159 -11.38 17.36 -27.39
C ALA A 159 -12.08 16.66 -28.58
N ARG A 160 -12.04 15.32 -28.63
CA ARG A 160 -12.70 14.52 -29.69
C ARG A 160 -14.14 14.10 -29.36
N ALA A 161 -14.63 14.41 -28.16
CA ALA A 161 -15.99 14.07 -27.71
C ALA A 161 -17.06 15.05 -28.24
N THR A 162 -16.92 15.50 -29.48
CA THR A 162 -17.78 16.55 -30.12
C THR A 162 -19.00 15.96 -30.82
N ARG A 163 -19.49 14.78 -30.43
CA ARG A 163 -20.62 14.11 -31.09
C ARG A 163 -22.01 14.49 -30.53
N GLY A 164 -22.09 15.53 -29.68
CA GLY A 164 -23.36 16.04 -29.19
C GLY A 164 -24.09 16.88 -30.26
N HIS A 165 -25.43 16.94 -30.18
CA HIS A 165 -26.26 17.79 -31.05
C HIS A 165 -26.10 19.28 -30.73
N ASP A 166 -25.69 19.57 -29.49
CA ASP A 166 -25.43 20.91 -28.98
C ASP A 166 -24.26 20.93 -27.98
N ILE A 167 -23.92 22.11 -27.51
CA ILE A 167 -22.83 22.35 -26.57
C ILE A 167 -23.13 21.71 -25.18
N GLU A 168 -24.38 21.80 -24.73
CA GLU A 168 -24.80 21.27 -23.43
C GLU A 168 -24.71 19.75 -23.40
N GLN A 169 -25.20 19.10 -24.46
CA GLN A 169 -25.09 17.65 -24.60
C GLN A 169 -23.63 17.16 -24.67
N THR A 170 -22.80 17.91 -25.38
CA THR A 170 -21.36 17.63 -25.48
C THR A 170 -20.70 17.76 -24.11
N ALA A 171 -20.99 18.83 -23.36
CA ALA A 171 -20.46 19.03 -22.02
C ALA A 171 -20.92 17.95 -21.06
N PHE A 172 -22.19 17.59 -21.09
CA PHE A 172 -22.75 16.51 -20.28
C PHE A 172 -22.04 15.18 -20.54
N ASN A 173 -21.92 14.78 -21.80
CA ASN A 173 -21.28 13.52 -22.18
C ASN A 173 -19.76 13.48 -21.88
N THR A 174 -19.12 14.63 -21.81
CA THR A 174 -17.69 14.73 -21.51
C THR A 174 -17.45 14.62 -20.01
N ASN A 175 -18.39 15.11 -19.19
CA ASN A 175 -18.26 15.15 -17.73
C ASN A 175 -18.79 13.90 -17.02
N LEU A 176 -19.46 13.00 -17.70
CA LEU A 176 -19.89 11.69 -17.21
C LEU A 176 -18.79 10.64 -17.38
#